data_b056f193b5a9da721ef93459b18e4f48
#
_entry.id   b056f193b5a9da721ef93459b18e4f48
#
_cell.length_a   1.000
_cell.length_b   1.000
_cell.length_c   1.000
_cell.angle_alpha   90.00
_cell.angle_beta   90.00
_cell.angle_gamma   90.00
#
_symmetry.space_group_name_H-M   'P 1'
#
loop_
_entity.id
_entity.type
_entity.pdbx_description
1 polymer ?
#
loop_
_entity_poly.entity_id
_entity_poly.type
_entity_poly.pdbx_seq_one_letter_code
_entity_poly.pdbx_strand_id
1 'polypeptide(L)'
;MNLKYHILREKQLGPFIHDLRSIEKNIEYPLEDGTEGFYIDHGNDYSPFFTQQGYKTRFLIVTNKEEVVGSIAGVWKRVLLKKKMYNALYASDLKIIPKYRNKGVVKKFLWHLFIRWPFIKEFQGWDFIYFCAMQKKNKGVESSFKGVHLGKLTRPNCILNIYILEPQKLNNIDLDELQYYKENE
;
A
#
# COMPACT_ATOMS: atom_id res chain seq x y z
N MET A 1 -17.82 13.33 11.75
CA MET A 1 -16.77 13.26 10.71
C MET A 1 -17.46 13.06 9.38
N ASN A 2 -17.37 14.04 8.49
CA ASN A 2 -17.99 14.03 7.16
C ASN A 2 -16.92 13.64 6.11
N LEU A 3 -16.77 12.35 5.85
CA LEU A 3 -15.77 11.83 4.92
C LEU A 3 -16.30 11.86 3.49
N LYS A 4 -15.50 12.41 2.58
CA LYS A 4 -15.70 12.29 1.14
C LYS A 4 -14.62 11.37 0.56
N TYR A 5 -14.98 10.62 -0.46
CA TYR A 5 -14.12 9.62 -1.10
C TYR A 5 -13.96 9.97 -2.57
N HIS A 6 -12.71 10.15 -3.00
CA HIS A 6 -12.36 10.54 -4.36
C HIS A 6 -11.59 9.39 -5.01
N ILE A 7 -12.14 8.83 -6.07
CA ILE A 7 -11.46 7.82 -6.89
C ILE A 7 -10.89 8.53 -8.11
N LEU A 8 -9.57 8.60 -8.17
CA LEU A 8 -8.86 9.46 -9.09
C LEU A 8 -7.97 8.65 -10.03
N ARG A 9 -7.84 9.13 -11.25
CA ARG A 9 -6.77 8.75 -12.17
C ARG A 9 -5.55 9.64 -11.91
N GLU A 10 -4.39 9.24 -12.40
CA GLU A 10 -3.14 9.99 -12.29
C GLU A 10 -3.32 11.49 -12.60
N LYS A 11 -3.88 11.81 -13.76
CA LYS A 11 -4.10 13.20 -14.21
C LYS A 11 -4.99 14.05 -13.28
N GLN A 12 -5.71 13.41 -12.37
CA GLN A 12 -6.62 14.06 -11.43
C GLN A 12 -6.01 14.27 -10.04
N LEU A 13 -4.77 13.79 -9.82
CA LEU A 13 -4.09 13.91 -8.53
C LEU A 13 -3.57 15.32 -8.23
N GLY A 14 -3.35 16.15 -9.23
CA GLY A 14 -2.72 17.46 -9.06
C GLY A 14 -3.16 18.23 -7.82
N PRO A 15 -4.46 18.42 -7.58
CA PRO A 15 -4.94 19.14 -6.39
C PRO A 15 -4.56 18.52 -5.05
N PHE A 16 -4.20 17.25 -5.02
CA PHE A 16 -3.92 16.47 -3.80
C PHE A 16 -2.43 16.16 -3.58
N ILE A 17 -1.58 16.39 -4.58
CA ILE A 17 -0.15 15.99 -4.52
C ILE A 17 0.56 16.66 -3.34
N HIS A 18 0.32 17.93 -3.10
CA HIS A 18 0.93 18.65 -1.98
C HIS A 18 0.59 18.00 -0.63
N ASP A 19 -0.69 17.66 -0.43
CA ASP A 19 -1.15 17.05 0.83
C ASP A 19 -0.63 15.62 0.98
N LEU A 20 -0.61 14.84 -0.11
CA LEU A 20 -0.05 13.47 -0.10
C LEU A 20 1.42 13.49 0.29
N ARG A 21 2.23 14.38 -0.28
CA ARG A 21 3.64 14.54 0.09
C ARG A 21 3.81 15.01 1.54
N SER A 22 2.96 15.92 2.01
CA SER A 22 2.96 16.34 3.41
C SER A 22 2.67 15.16 4.34
N ILE A 23 1.72 14.29 3.97
CA ILE A 23 1.41 13.07 4.73
C ILE A 23 2.61 12.13 4.76
N GLU A 24 3.32 11.94 3.65
CA GLU A 24 4.51 11.08 3.59
C GLU A 24 5.60 11.50 4.57
N LYS A 25 5.93 12.77 4.58
CA LYS A 25 6.95 13.34 5.47
C LYS A 25 6.64 13.16 6.96
N ASN A 26 5.36 12.93 7.30
CA ASN A 26 4.89 12.77 8.67
C ASN A 26 4.60 11.32 9.06
N ILE A 27 4.90 10.34 8.18
CA ILE A 27 4.72 8.92 8.47
C ILE A 27 6.08 8.25 8.50
N GLU A 28 6.54 7.95 9.69
CA GLU A 28 7.72 7.15 9.92
C GLU A 28 7.35 5.67 10.03
N TYR A 29 8.10 4.84 9.34
CA TYR A 29 8.00 3.38 9.37
C TYR A 29 9.07 2.84 10.30
N PRO A 30 8.72 2.19 11.42
CA PRO A 30 9.70 1.69 12.37
C PRO A 30 10.51 0.54 11.76
N LEU A 31 11.80 0.53 11.99
CA LEU A 31 12.66 -0.63 11.77
C LEU A 31 12.39 -1.70 12.85
N GLU A 32 13.02 -2.87 12.68
CA GLU A 32 12.72 -4.08 13.45
C GLU A 32 12.85 -3.90 14.96
N ASP A 33 13.86 -3.15 15.41
CA ASP A 33 14.14 -2.88 16.82
C ASP A 33 13.29 -1.74 17.42
N GLY A 34 12.68 -0.92 16.55
CA GLY A 34 11.86 0.23 16.94
C GLY A 34 12.67 1.43 17.46
N THR A 35 14.00 1.40 17.37
CA THR A 35 14.89 2.51 17.76
C THR A 35 15.06 3.51 16.63
N GLU A 36 14.97 3.02 15.40
CA GLU A 36 15.09 3.82 14.19
C GLU A 36 13.88 3.59 13.28
N GLY A 37 13.67 4.53 12.36
CA GLY A 37 12.63 4.45 11.36
C GLY A 37 13.09 4.98 10.02
N PHE A 38 12.30 4.77 8.99
CA PHE A 38 12.52 5.31 7.68
C PHE A 38 11.27 5.99 7.13
N TYR A 39 11.47 6.88 6.19
CA TYR A 39 10.40 7.57 5.48
C TYR A 39 10.38 7.07 4.03
N ILE A 40 9.19 6.96 3.46
CA ILE A 40 9.02 6.69 2.04
C ILE A 40 8.71 8.03 1.36
N ASP A 41 9.57 8.44 0.43
CA ASP A 41 9.36 9.63 -0.39
C ASP A 41 9.20 9.19 -1.86
N HIS A 42 8.01 9.45 -2.43
CA HIS A 42 7.72 9.16 -3.83
C HIS A 42 8.22 10.27 -4.79
N GLY A 43 8.94 11.26 -4.25
CA GLY A 43 9.51 12.36 -5.03
C GLY A 43 8.51 13.47 -5.38
N ASN A 44 8.90 14.32 -6.32
CA ASN A 44 8.10 15.47 -6.72
C ASN A 44 6.82 15.06 -7.46
N ASP A 45 6.89 14.00 -8.22
CA ASP A 45 5.75 13.41 -8.91
C ASP A 45 5.37 12.10 -8.23
N TYR A 46 4.34 12.15 -7.41
CA TYR A 46 3.86 11.05 -6.59
C TYR A 46 3.40 9.82 -7.41
N SER A 47 2.87 10.05 -8.60
CA SER A 47 2.17 9.02 -9.36
C SER A 47 3.04 7.99 -10.09
N PRO A 48 4.23 8.31 -10.62
CA PRO A 48 5.03 7.37 -11.41
C PRO A 48 5.40 6.10 -10.66
N PHE A 49 5.67 6.21 -9.36
CA PHE A 49 5.97 5.04 -8.54
C PHE A 49 4.89 3.94 -8.65
N PHE A 50 3.63 4.34 -8.78
CA PHE A 50 2.51 3.41 -8.88
C PHE A 50 2.18 3.06 -10.33
N THR A 51 2.20 4.04 -11.22
CA THR A 51 1.76 3.85 -12.60
C THR A 51 2.70 2.97 -13.41
N GLN A 52 3.98 2.95 -13.06
CA GLN A 52 4.98 2.07 -13.68
C GLN A 52 4.90 0.62 -13.22
N GLN A 53 4.18 0.34 -12.12
CA GLN A 53 4.09 -1.01 -11.57
C GLN A 53 3.02 -1.88 -12.23
N GLY A 54 2.12 -1.32 -13.04
CA GLY A 54 1.01 -2.07 -13.62
C GLY A 54 0.36 -1.36 -14.80
N TYR A 55 -0.62 -2.03 -15.40
CA TYR A 55 -1.27 -1.51 -16.61
C TYR A 55 -2.44 -0.54 -16.32
N LYS A 56 -2.87 -0.45 -15.07
CA LYS A 56 -3.95 0.47 -14.63
C LYS A 56 -3.71 0.86 -13.19
N THR A 57 -3.85 2.14 -12.87
CA THR A 57 -3.72 2.66 -11.49
C THR A 57 -4.91 3.54 -11.15
N ARG A 58 -5.37 3.45 -9.91
CA ARG A 58 -6.36 4.34 -9.31
C ARG A 58 -5.90 4.75 -7.93
N PHE A 59 -6.14 6.00 -7.61
CA PHE A 59 -5.86 6.56 -6.29
C PHE A 59 -7.18 6.85 -5.60
N LEU A 60 -7.31 6.40 -4.39
CA LEU A 60 -8.45 6.71 -3.57
C LEU A 60 -7.99 7.62 -2.45
N ILE A 61 -8.50 8.83 -2.47
CA ILE A 61 -8.21 9.88 -1.49
C ILE A 61 -9.45 10.06 -0.62
N VAL A 62 -9.22 10.12 0.68
CA VAL A 62 -10.28 10.40 1.67
C VAL A 62 -10.05 11.78 2.23
N THR A 63 -11.10 12.61 2.18
CA THR A 63 -11.06 13.96 2.78
C THR A 63 -12.12 14.09 3.87
N ASN A 64 -11.83 14.94 4.86
CA ASN A 64 -12.81 15.45 5.84
C ASN A 64 -12.88 16.95 5.68
N LYS A 65 -13.99 17.44 5.13
CA LYS A 65 -14.08 18.79 4.55
C LYS A 65 -13.05 18.91 3.42
N GLU A 66 -12.09 19.82 3.51
CA GLU A 66 -11.02 20.05 2.54
C GLU A 66 -9.71 19.34 2.87
N GLU A 67 -9.57 18.83 4.10
CA GLU A 67 -8.36 18.17 4.55
C GLU A 67 -8.27 16.72 4.06
N VAL A 68 -7.16 16.35 3.43
CA VAL A 68 -6.83 14.96 3.10
C VAL A 68 -6.51 14.21 4.40
N VAL A 69 -7.28 13.17 4.69
CA VAL A 69 -7.14 12.38 5.92
C VAL A 69 -6.51 11.01 5.68
N GLY A 70 -6.49 10.58 4.43
CA GLY A 70 -5.86 9.32 4.06
C GLY A 70 -5.91 9.03 2.57
N SER A 71 -5.11 8.07 2.15
CA SER A 71 -4.97 7.63 0.77
C SER A 71 -4.69 6.13 0.68
N ILE A 72 -4.97 5.56 -0.49
CA ILE A 72 -4.51 4.24 -0.92
C ILE A 72 -4.38 4.24 -2.44
N ALA A 73 -3.36 3.57 -2.96
CA ALA A 73 -3.21 3.30 -4.38
C ALA A 73 -3.65 1.88 -4.71
N GLY A 74 -4.38 1.73 -5.79
CA GLY A 74 -4.71 0.43 -6.38
C GLY A 74 -4.03 0.29 -7.73
N VAL A 75 -3.21 -0.74 -7.90
CA VAL A 75 -2.46 -1.02 -9.12
C VAL A 75 -2.87 -2.37 -9.67
N TRP A 76 -3.40 -2.40 -10.90
CA TRP A 76 -3.76 -3.64 -11.59
C TRP A 76 -2.53 -4.20 -12.30
N LYS A 77 -2.17 -5.43 -11.98
CA LYS A 77 -1.02 -6.16 -12.52
C LYS A 77 -1.45 -7.49 -13.12
N ARG A 78 -0.72 -7.95 -14.12
CA ARG A 78 -0.80 -9.34 -14.55
C ARG A 78 0.19 -10.16 -13.76
N VAL A 79 -0.28 -11.22 -13.13
CA VAL A 79 0.52 -12.09 -12.25
C VAL A 79 0.43 -13.53 -12.75
N LEU A 80 1.58 -14.17 -12.93
CA LEU A 80 1.65 -15.58 -13.29
C LEU A 80 1.69 -16.40 -11.99
N LEU A 81 0.65 -17.21 -11.76
CA LEU A 81 0.57 -18.14 -10.63
C LEU A 81 0.27 -19.53 -11.15
N LYS A 82 1.10 -20.52 -10.79
CA LYS A 82 0.91 -21.93 -11.22
C LYS A 82 0.63 -22.06 -12.71
N LYS A 83 1.44 -21.40 -13.54
CA LYS A 83 1.35 -21.39 -15.02
C LYS A 83 0.06 -20.74 -15.58
N LYS A 84 -0.73 -20.06 -14.77
CA LYS A 84 -1.93 -19.34 -15.20
C LYS A 84 -1.79 -17.84 -14.92
N MET A 85 -2.19 -17.04 -15.91
CA MET A 85 -2.20 -15.57 -15.78
C MET A 85 -3.47 -15.11 -15.07
N TYR A 86 -3.30 -14.21 -14.12
CA TYR A 86 -4.37 -13.57 -13.36
C TYR A 86 -4.22 -12.05 -13.41
N ASN A 87 -5.34 -11.36 -13.35
CA ASN A 87 -5.37 -9.94 -13.08
C ASN A 87 -5.41 -9.73 -11.56
N ALA A 88 -4.39 -9.17 -11.00
CA ALA A 88 -4.31 -8.89 -9.57
C ALA A 88 -4.45 -7.41 -9.30
N LEU A 89 -5.16 -7.03 -8.25
CA LEU A 89 -5.20 -5.68 -7.70
C LEU A 89 -4.24 -5.60 -6.52
N TYR A 90 -3.14 -4.90 -6.70
CA TYR A 90 -2.21 -4.57 -5.63
C TYR A 90 -2.72 -3.33 -4.89
N ALA A 91 -3.15 -3.51 -3.64
CA ALA A 91 -3.51 -2.41 -2.76
C ALA A 91 -2.24 -1.93 -2.03
N SER A 92 -1.79 -0.74 -2.36
CA SER A 92 -0.51 -0.18 -1.94
C SER A 92 -0.69 1.16 -1.25
N ASP A 93 0.28 1.51 -0.42
CA ASP A 93 0.44 2.85 0.14
C ASP A 93 -0.77 3.35 0.94
N LEU A 94 -1.34 2.47 1.77
CA LEU A 94 -2.41 2.87 2.68
C LEU A 94 -1.87 3.81 3.76
N LYS A 95 -2.26 5.06 3.70
CA LYS A 95 -1.87 6.12 4.64
C LYS A 95 -3.09 6.72 5.31
N ILE A 96 -3.01 6.90 6.63
CA ILE A 96 -3.98 7.67 7.42
C ILE A 96 -3.19 8.61 8.33
N ILE A 97 -3.49 9.90 8.26
CA ILE A 97 -2.80 10.88 9.11
C ILE A 97 -3.05 10.59 10.60
N PRO A 98 -2.06 10.81 11.47
CA PRO A 98 -2.10 10.36 12.87
C PRO A 98 -3.36 10.75 13.61
N LYS A 99 -3.83 11.99 13.47
CA LYS A 99 -5.02 12.50 14.16
C LYS A 99 -6.34 11.81 13.80
N TYR A 100 -6.37 11.05 12.69
CA TYR A 100 -7.53 10.28 12.25
C TYR A 100 -7.37 8.76 12.41
N ARG A 101 -6.21 8.31 12.90
CA ARG A 101 -6.01 6.90 13.25
C ARG A 101 -6.94 6.51 14.41
N ASN A 102 -7.31 5.25 14.46
CA ASN A 102 -8.24 4.69 15.47
C ASN A 102 -9.66 5.30 15.47
N LYS A 103 -9.99 6.19 14.54
CA LYS A 103 -11.35 6.77 14.38
C LYS A 103 -12.22 6.03 13.36
N GLY A 104 -11.84 4.82 13.00
CA GLY A 104 -12.59 3.97 12.06
C GLY A 104 -12.56 4.44 10.60
N VAL A 105 -11.63 5.31 10.21
CA VAL A 105 -11.51 5.82 8.83
C VAL A 105 -11.29 4.67 7.85
N VAL A 106 -10.35 3.76 8.13
CA VAL A 106 -10.08 2.59 7.28
C VAL A 106 -11.32 1.70 7.14
N LYS A 107 -12.02 1.44 8.24
CA LYS A 107 -13.25 0.62 8.22
C LYS A 107 -14.33 1.26 7.33
N LYS A 108 -14.58 2.56 7.51
CA LYS A 108 -15.57 3.30 6.69
C LYS A 108 -15.16 3.33 5.23
N PHE A 109 -13.89 3.47 4.96
CA PHE A 109 -13.29 3.48 3.65
C PHE A 109 -13.45 2.11 2.94
N LEU A 110 -13.06 1.02 3.59
CA LEU A 110 -13.23 -0.33 3.05
C LEU A 110 -14.70 -0.66 2.82
N TRP A 111 -15.58 -0.26 3.75
CA TRP A 111 -17.01 -0.43 3.62
C TRP A 111 -17.58 0.34 2.43
N HIS A 112 -17.14 1.59 2.24
CA HIS A 112 -17.55 2.40 1.09
C HIS A 112 -17.11 1.76 -0.25
N LEU A 113 -15.86 1.26 -0.31
CA LEU A 113 -15.38 0.53 -1.47
C LEU A 113 -16.18 -0.75 -1.71
N PHE A 114 -16.40 -1.53 -0.66
CA PHE A 114 -17.07 -2.84 -0.75
C PHE A 114 -18.51 -2.71 -1.27
N ILE A 115 -19.26 -1.73 -0.77
CA ILE A 115 -20.64 -1.49 -1.23
C ILE A 115 -20.68 -0.95 -2.67
N ARG A 116 -19.76 -0.08 -3.01
CA ARG A 116 -19.78 0.60 -4.33
C ARG A 116 -19.02 -0.14 -5.41
N TRP A 117 -18.11 -1.04 -5.04
CA TRP A 117 -17.29 -1.77 -6.00
C TRP A 117 -18.07 -2.41 -7.16
N PRO A 118 -19.21 -3.07 -6.99
CA PRO A 118 -19.96 -3.63 -8.11
C PRO A 118 -20.42 -2.57 -9.14
N PHE A 119 -20.55 -1.32 -8.70
CA PHE A 119 -21.06 -0.21 -9.51
C PHE A 119 -19.96 0.71 -10.04
N ILE A 120 -18.70 0.53 -9.61
CA ILE A 120 -17.57 1.36 -10.05
C ILE A 120 -16.75 0.57 -11.05
N LYS A 121 -17.00 0.80 -12.36
CA LYS A 121 -16.27 0.14 -13.46
C LYS A 121 -14.74 0.31 -13.34
N GLU A 122 -14.28 1.43 -12.83
CA GLU A 122 -12.87 1.71 -12.58
C GLU A 122 -12.22 0.72 -11.61
N PHE A 123 -13.01 0.10 -10.72
CA PHE A 123 -12.51 -0.85 -9.71
C PHE A 123 -12.66 -2.31 -10.11
N GLN A 124 -13.21 -2.60 -11.29
CA GLN A 124 -13.40 -3.96 -11.78
C GLN A 124 -12.18 -4.48 -12.55
N GLY A 125 -12.22 -5.76 -12.91
CA GLY A 125 -11.23 -6.40 -13.78
C GLY A 125 -10.03 -6.94 -13.02
N TRP A 126 -10.26 -7.50 -11.83
CA TRP A 126 -9.26 -8.27 -11.08
C TRP A 126 -9.86 -9.60 -10.61
N ASP A 127 -9.01 -10.61 -10.49
CA ASP A 127 -9.36 -11.94 -10.00
C ASP A 127 -9.15 -12.05 -8.49
N PHE A 128 -8.13 -11.34 -7.97
CA PHE A 128 -7.86 -11.26 -6.53
C PHE A 128 -7.18 -9.94 -6.15
N ILE A 129 -7.21 -9.62 -4.86
CA ILE A 129 -6.53 -8.47 -4.27
C ILE A 129 -5.40 -8.97 -3.37
N TYR A 130 -4.25 -8.28 -3.41
CA TYR A 130 -3.18 -8.51 -2.47
C TYR A 130 -2.57 -7.20 -1.99
N PHE A 131 -1.90 -7.25 -0.87
CA PHE A 131 -1.17 -6.12 -0.29
C PHE A 131 0.03 -6.62 0.51
N CYS A 132 1.00 -5.74 0.71
CA CYS A 132 2.10 -5.95 1.63
C CYS A 132 1.88 -5.07 2.87
N ALA A 133 2.17 -5.62 4.02
CA ALA A 133 2.12 -4.87 5.27
C ALA A 133 3.33 -5.23 6.14
N MET A 134 3.87 -4.23 6.84
CA MET A 134 4.98 -4.45 7.75
C MET A 134 4.51 -5.29 8.95
N GLN A 135 5.24 -6.34 9.22
CA GLN A 135 5.03 -7.15 10.41
C GLN A 135 5.81 -6.53 11.57
N LYS A 136 5.12 -6.31 12.67
CA LYS A 136 5.79 -5.95 13.93
C LYS A 136 6.33 -7.20 14.59
N LYS A 137 7.51 -7.08 15.23
CA LYS A 137 8.13 -8.18 15.98
C LYS A 137 7.10 -8.87 16.88
N ASN A 138 6.92 -10.18 16.72
CA ASN A 138 5.98 -11.01 17.49
C ASN A 138 4.49 -10.64 17.41
N LYS A 139 4.07 -9.81 16.46
CA LYS A 139 2.66 -9.49 16.25
C LYS A 139 2.31 -9.65 14.79
N GLY A 140 1.30 -10.44 14.49
CA GLY A 140 0.78 -10.57 13.13
C GLY A 140 0.30 -9.23 12.56
N VAL A 141 0.27 -9.13 11.25
CA VAL A 141 -0.22 -7.95 10.49
C VAL A 141 -1.59 -7.48 10.98
N GLU A 142 -2.40 -8.39 11.49
CA GLU A 142 -3.74 -8.16 12.05
C GLU A 142 -3.74 -7.12 13.19
N SER A 143 -2.66 -7.06 13.97
CA SER A 143 -2.54 -6.10 15.09
C SER A 143 -2.46 -4.64 14.63
N SER A 144 -2.11 -4.40 13.37
CA SER A 144 -1.99 -3.07 12.79
C SER A 144 -3.32 -2.48 12.32
N PHE A 145 -4.37 -3.31 12.21
CA PHE A 145 -5.68 -2.93 11.68
C PHE A 145 -6.79 -3.10 12.72
N LYS A 146 -6.70 -2.33 13.80
CA LYS A 146 -7.73 -2.35 14.85
C LYS A 146 -9.13 -2.10 14.27
N GLY A 147 -10.06 -3.02 14.53
CA GLY A 147 -11.46 -2.92 14.09
C GLY A 147 -11.76 -3.44 12.69
N VAL A 148 -10.76 -3.98 11.99
CA VAL A 148 -10.93 -4.76 10.76
C VAL A 148 -10.30 -6.12 10.99
N HIS A 149 -11.11 -7.18 10.97
CA HIS A 149 -10.61 -8.56 11.16
C HIS A 149 -9.99 -9.08 9.85
N LEU A 150 -8.81 -8.55 9.52
CA LEU A 150 -8.12 -8.94 8.28
C LEU A 150 -7.86 -10.43 8.20
N GLY A 151 -7.52 -11.09 9.29
CA GLY A 151 -7.27 -12.54 9.31
C GLY A 151 -8.47 -13.39 8.90
N LYS A 152 -9.70 -12.84 8.96
CA LYS A 152 -10.89 -13.50 8.40
C LYS A 152 -11.08 -13.25 6.91
N LEU A 153 -10.50 -12.17 6.38
CA LEU A 153 -10.69 -11.70 5.01
C LEU A 153 -9.49 -12.01 4.11
N THR A 154 -8.34 -12.26 4.70
CA THR A 154 -7.07 -12.43 3.98
C THR A 154 -6.36 -13.70 4.43
N ARG A 155 -5.50 -14.22 3.55
CA ARG A 155 -4.58 -15.31 3.87
C ARG A 155 -3.15 -14.80 3.67
N PRO A 156 -2.26 -14.91 4.68
CA PRO A 156 -0.83 -14.68 4.47
C PRO A 156 -0.31 -15.66 3.42
N ASN A 157 0.45 -15.16 2.47
CA ASN A 157 1.03 -15.98 1.40
C ASN A 157 2.53 -16.18 1.62
N CYS A 158 3.26 -15.09 1.88
CA CYS A 158 4.69 -15.12 2.13
C CYS A 158 5.12 -13.99 3.04
N ILE A 159 6.31 -14.12 3.60
CA ILE A 159 7.04 -13.07 4.31
C ILE A 159 8.15 -12.59 3.40
N LEU A 160 8.21 -11.29 3.17
CA LEU A 160 9.27 -10.64 2.40
C LEU A 160 10.23 -9.97 3.39
N ASN A 161 11.51 -10.27 3.29
CA ASN A 161 12.55 -9.53 4.00
C ASN A 161 13.01 -8.36 3.13
N ILE A 162 13.01 -7.17 3.69
CA ILE A 162 13.52 -5.97 3.02
C ILE A 162 14.87 -5.67 3.65
N TYR A 163 15.93 -5.73 2.84
CA TYR A 163 17.28 -5.37 3.24
C TYR A 163 17.58 -3.95 2.78
N ILE A 164 18.03 -3.10 3.69
CA ILE A 164 18.49 -1.76 3.38
C ILE A 164 20.02 -1.84 3.31
N LEU A 165 20.56 -1.61 2.11
CA LEU A 165 21.99 -1.65 1.87
C LEU A 165 22.52 -0.24 1.71
N GLU A 166 23.61 0.08 2.42
CA GLU A 166 24.34 1.31 2.20
C GLU A 166 25.11 1.20 0.88
N PRO A 167 24.97 2.15 -0.06
CA PRO A 167 25.63 2.07 -1.37
C PRO A 167 27.15 1.85 -1.30
N GLN A 168 27.79 2.38 -0.27
CA GLN A 168 29.24 2.22 -0.04
C GLN A 168 29.66 0.79 0.32
N LYS A 169 28.74 -0.01 0.86
CA LYS A 169 28.99 -1.42 1.21
C LYS A 169 28.68 -2.38 0.06
N LEU A 170 27.97 -1.91 -0.99
CA LEU A 170 27.63 -2.75 -2.16
C LEU A 170 28.87 -3.21 -2.93
N ASN A 171 29.95 -2.43 -2.94
CA ASN A 171 31.19 -2.80 -3.63
C ASN A 171 31.92 -4.01 -3.00
N ASN A 172 31.54 -4.42 -1.80
CA ASN A 172 32.14 -5.52 -1.04
C ASN A 172 31.20 -6.71 -0.85
N ILE A 173 30.00 -6.67 -1.45
CA ILE A 173 29.05 -7.79 -1.37
C ILE A 173 29.36 -8.73 -2.52
N ASP A 174 29.77 -9.94 -2.17
CA ASP A 174 29.82 -11.05 -3.11
C ASP A 174 28.38 -11.39 -3.51
N LEU A 175 28.04 -11.11 -4.76
CA LEU A 175 26.69 -11.36 -5.28
C LEU A 175 26.35 -12.85 -5.28
N ASP A 176 27.35 -13.72 -5.21
CA ASP A 176 27.16 -15.16 -5.11
C ASP A 176 26.67 -15.61 -3.72
N GLU A 177 26.86 -14.77 -2.69
CA GLU A 177 26.25 -15.00 -1.36
C GLU A 177 24.77 -14.61 -1.27
N LEU A 178 24.24 -13.84 -2.22
CA LEU A 178 22.81 -13.61 -2.34
C LEU A 178 22.15 -14.87 -2.90
N GLN A 179 21.96 -15.86 -2.05
CA GLN A 179 21.18 -17.04 -2.39
C GLN A 179 19.75 -16.62 -2.72
N TYR A 180 19.42 -16.62 -4.01
CA TYR A 180 18.04 -16.66 -4.45
C TYR A 180 17.42 -17.92 -3.84
N TYR A 181 16.44 -17.76 -2.98
CA TYR A 181 15.57 -18.86 -2.62
C TYR A 181 14.87 -19.30 -3.92
N LYS A 182 15.36 -20.35 -4.54
CA LYS A 182 14.57 -21.10 -5.51
C LYS A 182 13.38 -21.64 -4.73
N GLU A 183 12.17 -21.25 -5.09
CA GLU A 183 10.97 -21.94 -4.65
C GLU A 183 11.15 -23.40 -5.03
N ASN A 184 11.18 -24.27 -4.03
CA ASN A 184 11.09 -25.69 -4.25
C ASN A 184 9.73 -25.95 -4.91
N GLU A 185 9.78 -26.52 -6.10
CA GLU A 185 8.64 -26.96 -6.91
C GLU A 185 7.73 -27.95 -6.15
#